data_2a57ab92a40e767d1e937a25e2aa5552
#
_entry.id   2a57ab92a40e767d1e937a25e2aa5552
#
_cell.length_a   1.000
_cell.length_b   1.000
_cell.length_c   1.000
_cell.angle_alpha   90.00
_cell.angle_beta   90.00
_cell.angle_gamma   90.00
#
_symmetry.space_group_name_H-M   'P 1'
#
loop_
_entity.id
_entity.type
_entity.pdbx_description
1 polymer ?
#
loop_
_entity_poly.entity_id
_entity_poly.type
_entity_poly.pdbx_seq_one_letter_code
_entity_poly.pdbx_strand_id
1 'polypeptide(L)'
;MSCEMHIDRKGRILSYEIFPSVIHVRHRLSYRIVREILVNGDEGLAQKYEDVVPMLKMMEELCLVLRKKRTTRGAIDFDLPEQKVILDEQGRPVEIVQRIRSIAESIIEEFMLAANETVARHMFNQKWPFIYRVHDLPNEEKMKDLAKLLANFNVKLKVSEETKPGEVQKALAEMAGKPEERLVSTVALRSLKQAVYQTENIGHFGLAAEYYTHFTSPIRRYPDLIVHRLLHEWVSDPAMNAQKSEKLELNLDAIAEHSSIRERAAAEAERATVDLKKAEYMAGHIGEEFDGVISGVTAFGMFIELENGVEGLVHISSLMDDYYEFYEDRYALLGSHTRKVYRLGDPARIEVLQVNIADRNIDFIMAGENDAVRDRIKAQLLGQRSHASARSAIEKSGGKKQGKSGSRKKPLEKRGKGGVGGNKYVNHAKSKKKGRKKK
;
A
#
# COMPACT_ATOMS: atom_id res chain seq x y z
N MET A 1 7.67 24.86 11.06
CA MET A 1 7.81 25.44 9.70
C MET A 1 6.42 25.58 9.10
N SER A 2 6.14 26.68 8.45
CA SER A 2 4.92 26.92 7.67
C SER A 2 5.25 27.03 6.18
N CYS A 3 4.30 26.65 5.34
CA CYS A 3 4.33 26.87 3.91
C CYS A 3 3.07 27.66 3.55
N GLU A 4 3.23 28.96 3.31
CA GLU A 4 2.16 29.84 2.86
C GLU A 4 2.11 29.85 1.33
N MET A 5 0.91 29.78 0.75
CA MET A 5 0.73 29.68 -0.69
C MET A 5 -0.38 30.60 -1.18
N HIS A 6 -0.11 31.38 -2.23
CA HIS A 6 -1.13 32.11 -2.97
C HIS A 6 -1.61 31.27 -4.13
N ILE A 7 -2.86 30.85 -4.10
CA ILE A 7 -3.44 29.92 -5.06
C ILE A 7 -4.56 30.63 -5.83
N ASP A 8 -4.52 30.56 -7.17
CA ASP A 8 -5.56 31.14 -8.01
C ASP A 8 -6.82 30.25 -8.11
N ARG A 9 -7.88 30.77 -8.72
CA ARG A 9 -9.15 30.03 -8.92
C ARG A 9 -9.03 28.79 -9.81
N LYS A 10 -7.89 28.58 -10.46
CA LYS A 10 -7.58 27.37 -11.24
C LYS A 10 -6.71 26.38 -10.47
N GLY A 11 -6.44 26.65 -9.19
CA GLY A 11 -5.60 25.82 -8.34
C GLY A 11 -4.09 25.94 -8.65
N ARG A 12 -3.64 26.99 -9.36
CA ARG A 12 -2.23 27.22 -9.61
C ARG A 12 -1.62 28.00 -8.46
N ILE A 13 -0.51 27.53 -7.95
CA ILE A 13 0.29 28.24 -6.95
C ILE A 13 1.03 29.36 -7.67
N LEU A 14 0.68 30.60 -7.36
CA LEU A 14 1.27 31.81 -7.97
C LEU A 14 2.57 32.20 -7.27
N SER A 15 2.58 32.12 -5.95
CA SER A 15 3.74 32.35 -5.09
C SER A 15 3.61 31.54 -3.81
N TYR A 16 4.72 31.31 -3.14
CA TYR A 16 4.75 30.64 -1.83
C TYR A 16 5.96 31.12 -1.03
N GLU A 17 5.85 30.97 0.28
CA GLU A 17 6.92 31.24 1.24
C GLU A 17 7.01 30.12 2.26
N ILE A 18 8.25 29.72 2.64
CA ILE A 18 8.50 28.68 3.63
C ILE A 18 9.34 29.31 4.75
N PHE A 19 8.79 29.34 5.97
CA PHE A 19 9.40 30.06 7.08
C PHE A 19 9.08 29.40 8.44
N PRO A 20 9.90 29.67 9.48
CA PRO A 20 9.57 29.32 10.85
C PRO A 20 8.41 30.21 11.35
N SER A 21 7.43 29.59 11.99
CA SER A 21 6.26 30.31 12.49
C SER A 21 5.88 29.91 13.91
N VAL A 22 5.18 30.80 14.59
CA VAL A 22 4.47 30.52 15.84
C VAL A 22 2.98 30.58 15.55
N ILE A 23 2.25 29.52 15.90
CA ILE A 23 0.81 29.44 15.67
C ILE A 23 0.05 29.50 16.99
N HIS A 24 -1.16 30.07 16.93
CA HIS A 24 -2.14 30.05 18.00
C HIS A 24 -3.43 29.44 17.50
N VAL A 25 -3.76 28.23 17.99
CA VAL A 25 -4.95 27.49 17.58
C VAL A 25 -6.18 28.11 18.25
N ARG A 26 -7.09 28.67 17.44
CA ARG A 26 -8.34 29.27 17.91
C ARG A 26 -9.40 28.21 18.21
N HIS A 27 -9.58 27.25 17.32
CA HIS A 27 -10.54 26.15 17.45
C HIS A 27 -9.87 24.81 17.14
N ARG A 28 -10.15 23.81 17.96
CA ARG A 28 -9.77 22.42 17.70
C ARG A 28 -10.97 21.70 17.09
N LEU A 29 -11.07 21.72 15.75
CA LEU A 29 -12.11 21.03 15.00
C LEU A 29 -11.74 19.57 14.77
N SER A 30 -12.75 18.71 14.68
CA SER A 30 -12.62 17.31 14.20
C SER A 30 -13.33 17.15 12.87
N TYR A 31 -12.93 16.14 12.07
CA TYR A 31 -13.61 15.81 10.83
C TYR A 31 -15.13 15.65 11.01
N ARG A 32 -15.56 15.04 12.13
CA ARG A 32 -16.97 14.89 12.46
C ARG A 32 -17.68 16.27 12.56
N ILE A 33 -17.10 17.21 13.31
CA ILE A 33 -17.69 18.56 13.47
C ILE A 33 -17.79 19.27 12.11
N VAL A 34 -16.71 19.20 11.31
CA VAL A 34 -16.69 19.87 9.99
C VAL A 34 -17.69 19.22 9.03
N ARG A 35 -17.84 17.89 9.06
CA ARG A 35 -18.84 17.18 8.28
C ARG A 35 -20.27 17.56 8.69
N GLU A 36 -20.58 17.63 10.00
CA GLU A 36 -21.91 18.04 10.47
C GLU A 36 -22.24 19.47 9.98
N ILE A 37 -21.25 20.37 9.97
CA ILE A 37 -21.45 21.75 9.50
C ILE A 37 -21.62 21.82 7.97
N LEU A 38 -20.70 21.21 7.19
CA LEU A 38 -20.64 21.38 5.74
C LEU A 38 -21.59 20.46 4.97
N VAL A 39 -21.82 19.22 5.47
CA VAL A 39 -22.58 18.19 4.77
C VAL A 39 -23.99 18.06 5.33
N ASN A 40 -24.12 17.93 6.66
CA ASN A 40 -25.39 17.66 7.31
C ASN A 40 -26.16 18.96 7.67
N GLY A 41 -25.51 20.13 7.60
CA GLY A 41 -26.18 21.42 7.83
C GLY A 41 -26.59 21.64 9.28
N ASP A 42 -25.85 21.12 10.26
CA ASP A 42 -26.14 21.28 11.68
C ASP A 42 -26.04 22.76 12.08
N GLU A 43 -27.22 23.43 12.27
CA GLU A 43 -27.31 24.84 12.62
C GLU A 43 -26.73 25.15 14.00
N GLY A 44 -26.82 24.22 14.96
CA GLY A 44 -26.28 24.41 16.32
C GLY A 44 -24.75 24.44 16.31
N LEU A 45 -24.13 23.53 15.57
CA LEU A 45 -22.67 23.53 15.39
C LEU A 45 -22.22 24.73 14.53
N ALA A 46 -22.97 25.07 13.49
CA ALA A 46 -22.68 26.22 12.67
C ALA A 46 -22.72 27.54 13.47
N GLN A 47 -23.69 27.72 14.37
CA GLN A 47 -23.78 28.88 15.27
C GLN A 47 -22.60 28.85 16.28
N LYS A 48 -22.28 27.69 16.87
CA LYS A 48 -21.17 27.57 17.82
C LYS A 48 -19.82 27.96 17.23
N TYR A 49 -19.62 27.73 15.94
CA TYR A 49 -18.38 27.97 15.19
C TYR A 49 -18.56 29.02 14.08
N GLU A 50 -19.51 29.99 14.27
CA GLU A 50 -19.89 30.97 13.26
C GLU A 50 -18.74 31.78 12.68
N ASP A 51 -17.71 32.05 13.51
CA ASP A 51 -16.49 32.79 13.14
C ASP A 51 -15.59 32.04 12.13
N VAL A 52 -15.69 30.71 12.04
CA VAL A 52 -14.88 29.91 11.11
C VAL A 52 -15.68 29.24 9.99
N VAL A 53 -17.01 29.23 10.04
CA VAL A 53 -17.86 28.64 8.99
C VAL A 53 -17.59 29.25 7.60
N PRO A 54 -17.44 30.60 7.42
CA PRO A 54 -17.08 31.16 6.11
C PRO A 54 -15.74 30.64 5.58
N MET A 55 -14.75 30.48 6.46
CA MET A 55 -13.44 29.91 6.11
C MET A 55 -13.58 28.45 5.69
N LEU A 56 -14.35 27.62 6.41
CA LEU A 56 -14.59 26.22 6.06
C LEU A 56 -15.20 26.05 4.68
N LYS A 57 -16.14 26.92 4.31
CA LYS A 57 -16.75 26.95 2.96
C LYS A 57 -15.73 27.30 1.88
N MET A 58 -14.86 28.28 2.14
CA MET A 58 -13.77 28.61 1.20
C MET A 58 -12.76 27.48 1.08
N MET A 59 -12.46 26.78 2.18
CA MET A 59 -11.59 25.59 2.16
C MET A 59 -12.19 24.45 1.32
N GLU A 60 -13.50 24.25 1.41
CA GLU A 60 -14.23 23.30 0.57
C GLU A 60 -14.12 23.67 -0.91
N GLU A 61 -14.39 24.93 -1.28
CA GLU A 61 -14.22 25.41 -2.66
C GLU A 61 -12.79 25.15 -3.18
N LEU A 62 -11.78 25.52 -2.39
CA LEU A 62 -10.38 25.32 -2.77
C LEU A 62 -10.04 23.85 -2.90
N CYS A 63 -10.54 23.00 -2.00
CA CYS A 63 -10.39 21.55 -2.07
C CYS A 63 -10.88 20.99 -3.41
N LEU A 64 -12.09 21.37 -3.82
CA LEU A 64 -12.68 20.93 -5.10
C LEU A 64 -11.85 21.37 -6.32
N VAL A 65 -11.30 22.59 -6.27
CA VAL A 65 -10.42 23.12 -7.32
C VAL A 65 -9.12 22.32 -7.40
N LEU A 66 -8.47 22.07 -6.25
CA LEU A 66 -7.23 21.30 -6.18
C LEU A 66 -7.44 19.84 -6.62
N ARG A 67 -8.50 19.20 -6.16
CA ARG A 67 -8.89 17.84 -6.54
C ARG A 67 -9.11 17.72 -8.04
N LYS A 68 -9.86 18.66 -8.63
CA LYS A 68 -10.07 18.71 -10.08
C LYS A 68 -8.77 18.83 -10.85
N LYS A 69 -7.85 19.70 -10.39
CA LYS A 69 -6.52 19.84 -10.98
C LYS A 69 -5.72 18.54 -10.90
N ARG A 70 -5.71 17.88 -9.73
CA ARG A 70 -5.01 16.61 -9.49
C ARG A 70 -5.58 15.50 -10.39
N THR A 71 -6.90 15.38 -10.47
CA THR A 71 -7.58 14.42 -11.36
C THR A 71 -7.28 14.69 -12.83
N THR A 72 -7.30 15.97 -13.26
CA THR A 72 -6.94 16.33 -14.66
C THR A 72 -5.49 16.02 -15.00
N ARG A 73 -4.59 16.09 -14.03
CA ARG A 73 -3.18 15.69 -14.17
C ARG A 73 -3.01 14.18 -14.34
N GLY A 74 -4.00 13.38 -13.96
CA GLY A 74 -4.00 11.93 -14.08
C GLY A 74 -3.66 11.20 -12.79
N ALA A 75 -3.77 11.82 -11.64
CA ALA A 75 -3.57 11.15 -10.35
C ALA A 75 -4.57 10.01 -10.18
N ILE A 76 -4.10 8.84 -9.74
CA ILE A 76 -4.95 7.68 -9.49
C ILE A 76 -5.50 7.82 -8.07
N ASP A 77 -6.82 7.79 -7.95
CA ASP A 77 -7.52 7.79 -6.66
C ASP A 77 -8.18 6.42 -6.46
N PHE A 78 -7.72 5.67 -5.48
CA PHE A 78 -8.32 4.39 -5.10
C PHE A 78 -9.30 4.67 -3.95
N ASP A 79 -10.58 4.69 -4.26
CA ASP A 79 -11.63 4.82 -3.24
C ASP A 79 -11.99 3.43 -2.69
N LEU A 80 -11.03 2.83 -1.99
CA LEU A 80 -11.24 1.56 -1.30
C LEU A 80 -11.76 1.84 0.11
N PRO A 81 -12.88 1.22 0.51
CA PRO A 81 -13.44 1.41 1.85
C PRO A 81 -12.49 0.91 2.93
N GLU A 82 -12.17 1.78 3.89
CA GLU A 82 -11.43 1.41 5.09
C GLU A 82 -12.41 0.90 6.17
N GLN A 83 -12.05 -0.19 6.85
CA GLN A 83 -12.83 -0.70 7.97
C GLN A 83 -12.30 -0.16 9.29
N LYS A 84 -13.20 0.11 10.21
CA LYS A 84 -12.90 0.46 11.59
C LYS A 84 -13.52 -0.55 12.54
N VAL A 85 -12.70 -1.19 13.35
CA VAL A 85 -13.18 -2.07 14.42
C VAL A 85 -13.51 -1.20 15.64
N ILE A 86 -14.74 -1.30 16.12
CA ILE A 86 -15.19 -0.66 17.36
C ILE A 86 -14.94 -1.62 18.51
N LEU A 87 -14.27 -1.12 19.54
CA LEU A 87 -13.91 -1.90 20.73
C LEU A 87 -14.73 -1.43 21.94
N ASP A 88 -15.05 -2.36 22.83
CA ASP A 88 -15.58 -2.05 24.16
C ASP A 88 -14.48 -1.53 25.10
N GLU A 89 -14.83 -1.21 26.34
CA GLU A 89 -13.90 -0.73 27.38
C GLU A 89 -12.83 -1.78 27.75
N GLN A 90 -13.08 -3.05 27.48
CA GLN A 90 -12.15 -4.15 27.71
C GLN A 90 -11.29 -4.46 26.49
N GLY A 91 -11.44 -3.71 25.39
CA GLY A 91 -10.69 -3.88 24.14
C GLY A 91 -11.16 -5.04 23.27
N ARG A 92 -12.40 -5.57 23.50
CA ARG A 92 -13.01 -6.60 22.68
C ARG A 92 -13.75 -5.97 21.51
N PRO A 93 -13.71 -6.57 20.32
CA PRO A 93 -14.43 -6.06 19.16
C PRO A 93 -15.94 -6.28 19.32
N VAL A 94 -16.72 -5.22 19.16
CA VAL A 94 -18.19 -5.25 19.26
C VAL A 94 -18.85 -4.98 17.91
N GLU A 95 -18.18 -4.29 17.01
CA GLU A 95 -18.74 -3.95 15.72
C GLU A 95 -17.59 -3.66 14.71
N ILE A 96 -17.83 -3.92 13.43
CA ILE A 96 -16.94 -3.55 12.35
C ILE A 96 -17.74 -2.68 11.40
N VAL A 97 -17.32 -1.41 11.25
CA VAL A 97 -18.02 -0.41 10.44
C VAL A 97 -17.11 0.09 9.30
N GLN A 98 -17.72 0.46 8.19
CA GLN A 98 -16.99 1.17 7.13
C GLN A 98 -16.73 2.62 7.55
N ARG A 99 -15.50 3.08 7.36
CA ARG A 99 -15.13 4.46 7.59
C ARG A 99 -15.68 5.34 6.48
N ILE A 100 -16.53 6.26 6.84
CA ILE A 100 -17.07 7.25 5.89
C ILE A 100 -16.01 8.32 5.67
N ARG A 101 -15.53 8.45 4.44
CA ARG A 101 -14.70 9.56 3.98
C ARG A 101 -15.61 10.69 3.51
N SER A 102 -15.45 11.87 4.06
CA SER A 102 -16.24 13.04 3.74
C SER A 102 -15.42 14.16 3.12
N ILE A 103 -16.06 15.27 2.76
CA ILE A 103 -15.36 16.47 2.29
C ILE A 103 -14.40 17.01 3.35
N ALA A 104 -14.67 16.80 4.64
CA ALA A 104 -13.81 17.26 5.73
C ALA A 104 -12.41 16.64 5.70
N GLU A 105 -12.32 15.32 5.44
CA GLU A 105 -11.05 14.63 5.25
C GLU A 105 -10.39 15.08 3.94
N SER A 106 -11.17 15.22 2.86
CA SER A 106 -10.67 15.62 1.55
C SER A 106 -10.05 17.02 1.54
N ILE A 107 -10.59 17.97 2.31
CA ILE A 107 -10.02 19.32 2.47
C ILE A 107 -8.57 19.22 2.99
N ILE A 108 -8.38 18.51 4.07
CA ILE A 108 -7.05 18.38 4.69
C ILE A 108 -6.10 17.62 3.75
N GLU A 109 -6.58 16.56 3.10
CA GLU A 109 -5.78 15.79 2.15
C GLU A 109 -5.26 16.66 1.00
N GLU A 110 -6.12 17.38 0.29
CA GLU A 110 -5.68 18.22 -0.84
C GLU A 110 -4.72 19.33 -0.40
N PHE A 111 -4.93 19.91 0.78
CA PHE A 111 -4.03 20.93 1.33
C PHE A 111 -2.68 20.34 1.74
N MET A 112 -2.68 19.14 2.33
CA MET A 112 -1.44 18.42 2.64
C MET A 112 -0.67 18.08 1.36
N LEU A 113 -1.36 17.60 0.31
CA LEU A 113 -0.75 17.31 -1.00
C LEU A 113 -0.12 18.56 -1.61
N ALA A 114 -0.84 19.69 -1.60
CA ALA A 114 -0.33 20.96 -2.13
C ALA A 114 0.93 21.42 -1.39
N ALA A 115 0.94 21.33 -0.05
CA ALA A 115 2.10 21.69 0.77
C ALA A 115 3.28 20.76 0.52
N ASN A 116 3.06 19.44 0.49
CA ASN A 116 4.07 18.43 0.25
C ASN A 116 4.74 18.59 -1.13
N GLU A 117 3.95 18.81 -2.19
CA GLU A 117 4.45 19.07 -3.55
C GLU A 117 5.25 20.39 -3.61
N THR A 118 4.78 21.45 -2.94
CA THR A 118 5.43 22.76 -2.94
C THR A 118 6.79 22.69 -2.26
N VAL A 119 6.86 22.08 -1.09
CA VAL A 119 8.11 21.90 -0.33
C VAL A 119 9.10 21.04 -1.10
N ALA A 120 8.66 19.94 -1.70
CA ALA A 120 9.53 19.07 -2.49
C ALA A 120 10.13 19.80 -3.70
N ARG A 121 9.30 20.53 -4.45
CA ARG A 121 9.74 21.35 -5.60
C ARG A 121 10.69 22.44 -5.17
N HIS A 122 10.42 23.10 -4.04
CA HIS A 122 11.28 24.17 -3.51
C HIS A 122 12.70 23.64 -3.28
N MET A 123 12.84 22.56 -2.50
CA MET A 123 14.15 22.00 -2.16
C MET A 123 14.89 21.42 -3.37
N PHE A 124 14.16 20.83 -4.32
CA PHE A 124 14.73 20.38 -5.60
C PHE A 124 15.34 21.54 -6.40
N ASN A 125 14.63 22.66 -6.51
CA ASN A 125 15.11 23.85 -7.22
C ASN A 125 16.33 24.50 -6.53
N GLN A 126 16.43 24.39 -5.21
CA GLN A 126 17.59 24.84 -4.44
C GLN A 126 18.78 23.90 -4.58
N LYS A 127 18.63 22.73 -5.21
CA LYS A 127 19.67 21.69 -5.32
C LYS A 127 20.24 21.29 -3.95
N TRP A 128 19.39 21.31 -2.95
CA TRP A 128 19.75 20.94 -1.60
C TRP A 128 19.48 19.43 -1.39
N PRO A 129 20.40 18.67 -0.75
CA PRO A 129 20.15 17.27 -0.41
C PRO A 129 18.86 17.11 0.38
N PHE A 130 18.00 16.20 -0.05
CA PHE A 130 16.64 16.14 0.46
C PHE A 130 16.09 14.70 0.47
N ILE A 131 15.01 14.46 1.21
CA ILE A 131 14.26 13.19 1.19
C ILE A 131 12.95 13.40 0.45
N TYR A 132 12.77 12.62 -0.61
CA TYR A 132 11.55 12.57 -1.39
C TYR A 132 10.71 11.35 -1.02
N ARG A 133 9.41 11.43 -1.22
CA ARG A 133 8.50 10.29 -1.23
C ARG A 133 8.22 9.96 -2.69
N VAL A 134 8.80 8.90 -3.16
CA VAL A 134 8.74 8.52 -4.58
C VAL A 134 7.89 7.29 -4.80
N HIS A 135 7.28 7.22 -5.97
CA HIS A 135 6.52 6.07 -6.43
C HIS A 135 6.92 5.81 -7.88
N ASP A 136 7.73 4.79 -8.05
CA ASP A 136 8.30 4.42 -9.34
C ASP A 136 7.23 3.88 -10.32
N LEU A 137 7.59 3.78 -11.59
CA LEU A 137 6.76 3.20 -12.62
C LEU A 137 6.36 1.75 -12.26
N PRO A 138 5.13 1.34 -12.60
CA PRO A 138 4.65 -0.01 -12.34
C PRO A 138 5.46 -1.04 -13.14
N ASN A 139 5.40 -2.30 -12.68
CA ASN A 139 5.99 -3.41 -13.43
C ASN A 139 5.18 -3.67 -14.70
N GLU A 140 5.86 -3.74 -15.85
CA GLU A 140 5.23 -3.89 -17.17
C GLU A 140 4.42 -5.20 -17.29
N GLU A 141 4.93 -6.31 -16.75
CA GLU A 141 4.22 -7.62 -16.78
C GLU A 141 2.91 -7.53 -16.01
N LYS A 142 2.93 -6.99 -14.79
CA LYS A 142 1.71 -6.79 -13.98
C LYS A 142 0.73 -5.84 -14.67
N MET A 143 1.22 -4.83 -15.37
CA MET A 143 0.36 -3.93 -16.14
C MET A 143 -0.25 -4.62 -17.36
N LYS A 144 0.46 -5.54 -18.01
CA LYS A 144 -0.09 -6.37 -19.08
C LYS A 144 -1.19 -7.31 -18.56
N ASP A 145 -1.02 -7.87 -17.35
CA ASP A 145 -2.04 -8.71 -16.74
C ASP A 145 -3.29 -7.89 -16.34
N LEU A 146 -3.10 -6.69 -15.79
CA LEU A 146 -4.20 -5.74 -15.58
C LEU A 146 -4.91 -5.40 -16.91
N ALA A 147 -4.17 -5.16 -17.98
CA ALA A 147 -4.76 -4.88 -19.30
C ALA A 147 -5.57 -6.06 -19.85
N LYS A 148 -5.12 -7.30 -19.66
CA LYS A 148 -5.88 -8.51 -20.01
C LYS A 148 -7.17 -8.62 -19.20
N LEU A 149 -7.10 -8.36 -17.88
CA LEU A 149 -8.28 -8.34 -17.03
C LEU A 149 -9.30 -7.30 -17.51
N LEU A 150 -8.86 -6.05 -17.74
CA LEU A 150 -9.70 -4.96 -18.24
C LEU A 150 -10.34 -5.27 -19.61
N ALA A 151 -9.61 -5.99 -20.49
CA ALA A 151 -10.13 -6.40 -21.79
C ALA A 151 -11.35 -7.32 -21.68
N ASN A 152 -11.46 -8.14 -20.62
CA ASN A 152 -12.66 -8.95 -20.36
C ASN A 152 -13.91 -8.10 -20.13
N PHE A 153 -13.74 -6.84 -19.72
CA PHE A 153 -14.81 -5.86 -19.48
C PHE A 153 -14.92 -4.82 -20.60
N ASN A 154 -14.29 -5.07 -21.75
CA ASN A 154 -14.23 -4.16 -22.91
C ASN A 154 -13.54 -2.81 -22.61
N VAL A 155 -12.71 -2.74 -21.60
CA VAL A 155 -11.89 -1.56 -21.26
C VAL A 155 -10.47 -1.76 -21.80
N LYS A 156 -9.94 -0.74 -22.48
CA LYS A 156 -8.60 -0.80 -23.10
C LYS A 156 -7.60 -0.02 -22.25
N LEU A 157 -6.55 -0.72 -21.81
CA LEU A 157 -5.37 -0.09 -21.19
C LEU A 157 -4.17 -0.27 -22.14
N LYS A 158 -3.57 0.86 -22.56
CA LYS A 158 -2.32 0.81 -23.32
C LYS A 158 -1.16 0.65 -22.34
N VAL A 159 -0.42 -0.43 -22.50
CA VAL A 159 0.76 -0.71 -21.68
C VAL A 159 2.02 -0.48 -22.50
N SER A 160 2.93 0.32 -21.96
CA SER A 160 4.27 0.58 -22.52
C SER A 160 5.26 0.75 -21.38
N GLU A 161 6.55 0.78 -21.68
CA GLU A 161 7.59 1.11 -20.69
C GLU A 161 7.36 2.47 -20.01
N GLU A 162 6.65 3.39 -20.70
CA GLU A 162 6.29 4.72 -20.22
C GLU A 162 4.78 4.85 -19.95
N THR A 163 4.11 3.79 -19.45
CA THR A 163 2.69 3.87 -19.08
C THR A 163 2.45 5.04 -18.14
N LYS A 164 1.56 5.96 -18.51
CA LYS A 164 1.27 7.17 -17.71
C LYS A 164 0.17 6.90 -16.68
N PRO A 165 0.24 7.53 -15.49
CA PRO A 165 -0.79 7.35 -14.47
C PRO A 165 -2.21 7.67 -14.97
N GLY A 166 -2.36 8.69 -15.83
CA GLY A 166 -3.65 9.06 -16.41
C GLY A 166 -4.27 8.01 -17.33
N GLU A 167 -3.50 7.07 -17.88
CA GLU A 167 -4.04 5.95 -18.66
C GLU A 167 -4.69 4.91 -17.73
N VAL A 168 -4.03 4.63 -16.60
CA VAL A 168 -4.57 3.76 -15.55
C VAL A 168 -5.82 4.41 -14.93
N GLN A 169 -5.76 5.70 -14.60
CA GLN A 169 -6.88 6.47 -14.05
C GLN A 169 -8.11 6.39 -14.96
N LYS A 170 -7.95 6.59 -16.27
CA LYS A 170 -9.05 6.51 -17.23
C LYS A 170 -9.67 5.11 -17.27
N ALA A 171 -8.83 4.08 -17.30
CA ALA A 171 -9.31 2.70 -17.30
C ALA A 171 -10.11 2.36 -16.02
N LEU A 172 -9.66 2.84 -14.86
CA LEU A 172 -10.40 2.71 -13.60
C LEU A 172 -11.72 3.50 -13.62
N ALA A 173 -11.72 4.71 -14.15
CA ALA A 173 -12.92 5.53 -14.27
C ALA A 173 -14.00 4.89 -15.17
N GLU A 174 -13.61 4.13 -16.21
CA GLU A 174 -14.54 3.37 -17.04
C GLU A 174 -15.17 2.17 -16.32
N MET A 175 -14.59 1.74 -15.19
CA MET A 175 -15.13 0.69 -14.34
C MET A 175 -15.99 1.21 -13.18
N ALA A 176 -15.96 2.53 -12.91
CA ALA A 176 -16.70 3.13 -11.81
C ALA A 176 -18.22 2.83 -11.89
N GLY A 177 -18.81 2.44 -10.77
CA GLY A 177 -20.21 2.05 -10.64
C GLY A 177 -20.58 0.67 -11.19
N LYS A 178 -19.62 -0.09 -11.74
CA LYS A 178 -19.85 -1.48 -12.17
C LYS A 178 -19.61 -2.47 -11.03
N PRO A 179 -20.24 -3.63 -11.04
CA PRO A 179 -20.01 -4.66 -10.00
C PRO A 179 -18.54 -5.05 -9.84
N GLU A 180 -17.77 -5.00 -10.95
CA GLU A 180 -16.37 -5.40 -10.99
C GLU A 180 -15.38 -4.26 -10.64
N GLU A 181 -15.86 -3.06 -10.33
CA GLU A 181 -15.03 -1.89 -9.99
C GLU A 181 -14.03 -2.20 -8.89
N ARG A 182 -14.49 -2.86 -7.82
CA ARG A 182 -13.66 -3.21 -6.68
C ARG A 182 -12.56 -4.20 -7.03
N LEU A 183 -12.89 -5.22 -7.84
CA LEU A 183 -11.92 -6.17 -8.36
C LEU A 183 -10.82 -5.45 -9.12
N VAL A 184 -11.21 -4.67 -10.12
CA VAL A 184 -10.26 -3.98 -11.00
C VAL A 184 -9.40 -3.01 -10.20
N SER A 185 -9.98 -2.27 -9.25
CA SER A 185 -9.24 -1.38 -8.35
C SER A 185 -8.22 -2.12 -7.49
N THR A 186 -8.59 -3.29 -6.94
CA THR A 186 -7.69 -4.11 -6.14
C THR A 186 -6.53 -4.67 -6.98
N VAL A 187 -6.80 -5.20 -8.16
CA VAL A 187 -5.75 -5.72 -9.06
C VAL A 187 -4.86 -4.58 -9.56
N ALA A 188 -5.44 -3.43 -9.90
CA ALA A 188 -4.67 -2.25 -10.29
C ALA A 188 -3.73 -1.79 -9.16
N LEU A 189 -4.21 -1.69 -7.93
CA LEU A 189 -3.38 -1.32 -6.78
C LEU A 189 -2.22 -2.32 -6.56
N ARG A 190 -2.48 -3.62 -6.67
CA ARG A 190 -1.45 -4.68 -6.55
C ARG A 190 -0.45 -4.69 -7.71
N SER A 191 -0.81 -4.11 -8.85
CA SER A 191 0.06 -3.98 -10.02
C SER A 191 1.03 -2.81 -9.90
N LEU A 192 0.74 -1.84 -9.04
CA LEU A 192 1.62 -0.72 -8.75
C LEU A 192 2.74 -1.13 -7.79
N LYS A 193 3.86 -0.40 -7.85
CA LYS A 193 4.92 -0.51 -6.84
C LYS A 193 4.51 0.19 -5.54
N GLN A 194 5.19 -0.10 -4.46
CA GLN A 194 5.02 0.67 -3.23
C GLN A 194 5.83 1.97 -3.30
N ALA A 195 5.25 3.07 -2.80
CA ALA A 195 5.99 4.29 -2.59
C ALA A 195 7.05 4.09 -1.50
N VAL A 196 8.21 4.73 -1.64
CA VAL A 196 9.34 4.64 -0.71
C VAL A 196 9.93 6.03 -0.47
N TYR A 197 10.78 6.16 0.54
CA TYR A 197 11.60 7.33 0.74
C TYR A 197 12.96 7.12 0.08
N GLN A 198 13.47 8.12 -0.62
CA GLN A 198 14.82 8.14 -1.18
C GLN A 198 15.30 9.58 -1.42
N THR A 199 16.58 9.77 -1.66
CA THR A 199 17.20 11.08 -1.91
C THR A 199 17.11 11.50 -3.36
N GLU A 200 17.00 10.55 -4.29
CA GLU A 200 16.78 10.84 -5.70
C GLU A 200 15.28 11.05 -5.98
N ASN A 201 14.96 12.15 -6.67
CA ASN A 201 13.58 12.42 -7.09
C ASN A 201 13.28 11.75 -8.43
N ILE A 202 12.48 10.70 -8.41
CA ILE A 202 11.95 10.03 -9.62
C ILE A 202 10.45 10.32 -9.83
N GLY A 203 9.88 11.24 -9.04
CA GLY A 203 8.47 11.55 -9.06
C GLY A 203 7.59 10.54 -8.28
N HIS A 204 6.28 10.75 -8.36
CA HIS A 204 5.31 9.91 -7.66
C HIS A 204 4.20 9.46 -8.62
N PHE A 205 4.32 8.26 -9.18
CA PHE A 205 3.42 7.74 -10.21
C PHE A 205 1.94 7.83 -9.80
N GLY A 206 1.55 7.29 -8.65
CA GLY A 206 0.14 7.27 -8.23
C GLY A 206 -0.49 8.65 -8.09
N LEU A 207 0.28 9.66 -7.65
CA LEU A 207 -0.18 11.06 -7.54
C LEU A 207 0.00 11.86 -8.85
N ALA A 208 0.60 11.27 -9.87
CA ALA A 208 1.05 11.97 -11.08
C ALA A 208 1.85 13.26 -10.73
N ALA A 209 2.63 13.22 -9.65
CA ALA A 209 3.39 14.35 -9.14
C ALA A 209 4.86 14.25 -9.57
N GLU A 210 5.41 15.34 -10.06
CA GLU A 210 6.82 15.44 -10.46
C GLU A 210 7.74 15.54 -9.26
N TYR A 211 7.29 16.23 -8.20
CA TYR A 211 8.00 16.39 -6.93
C TYR A 211 7.05 16.06 -5.79
N TYR A 212 7.48 15.20 -4.89
CA TYR A 212 6.67 14.88 -3.71
C TYR A 212 7.54 14.50 -2.52
N THR A 213 7.16 14.97 -1.35
CA THR A 213 7.74 14.59 -0.07
C THR A 213 6.66 14.51 0.99
N HIS A 214 7.00 14.05 2.16
CA HIS A 214 6.15 14.16 3.34
C HIS A 214 6.68 15.29 4.25
N PHE A 215 5.85 16.30 4.47
CA PHE A 215 6.18 17.48 5.28
C PHE A 215 5.17 17.72 6.40
N THR A 216 3.92 17.36 6.19
CA THR A 216 2.76 17.83 6.95
C THR A 216 2.51 17.10 8.26
N SER A 217 3.26 16.04 8.62
CA SER A 217 3.01 15.24 9.83
C SER A 217 4.27 14.86 10.63
N PRO A 218 5.10 15.85 11.08
CA PRO A 218 6.38 15.57 11.75
C PRO A 218 6.24 14.92 13.14
N ILE A 219 5.05 14.97 13.76
CA ILE A 219 4.80 14.35 15.07
C ILE A 219 4.80 12.83 14.97
N ARG A 220 4.28 12.25 13.87
CA ARG A 220 4.08 10.83 13.70
C ARG A 220 4.94 10.19 12.59
N ARG A 221 5.57 10.98 11.72
CA ARG A 221 6.44 10.49 10.65
C ARG A 221 7.84 11.09 10.78
N TYR A 222 8.81 10.22 10.98
CA TYR A 222 10.21 10.64 11.10
C TYR A 222 10.77 11.34 9.85
N PRO A 223 10.47 10.91 8.60
CA PRO A 223 10.91 11.66 7.43
C PRO A 223 10.41 13.11 7.39
N ASP A 224 9.17 13.38 7.80
CA ASP A 224 8.65 14.74 7.89
C ASP A 224 9.47 15.59 8.89
N LEU A 225 9.86 15.01 10.02
CA LEU A 225 10.73 15.70 10.98
C LEU A 225 12.09 16.02 10.37
N ILE A 226 12.68 15.11 9.60
CA ILE A 226 13.92 15.37 8.89
C ILE A 226 13.73 16.48 7.85
N VAL A 227 12.65 16.45 7.08
CA VAL A 227 12.29 17.53 6.14
C VAL A 227 12.21 18.89 6.84
N HIS A 228 11.55 18.98 8.01
CA HIS A 228 11.50 20.21 8.80
C HIS A 228 12.89 20.67 9.25
N ARG A 229 13.76 19.77 9.65
CA ARG A 229 15.14 20.10 10.07
C ARG A 229 15.97 20.61 8.89
N LEU A 230 15.86 19.99 7.73
CA LEU A 230 16.53 20.43 6.51
C LEU A 230 16.05 21.80 6.06
N LEU A 231 14.74 22.06 6.10
CA LEU A 231 14.17 23.37 5.78
C LEU A 231 14.65 24.44 6.78
N HIS A 232 14.71 24.13 8.07
CA HIS A 232 15.23 25.05 9.06
C HIS A 232 16.71 25.37 8.85
N GLU A 233 17.51 24.36 8.50
CA GLU A 233 18.92 24.54 8.18
C GLU A 233 19.08 25.40 6.93
N TRP A 234 18.30 25.12 5.86
CA TRP A 234 18.32 25.91 4.63
C TRP A 234 17.92 27.37 4.86
N VAL A 235 16.89 27.65 5.63
CA VAL A 235 16.47 29.03 5.97
C VAL A 235 17.54 29.76 6.75
N SER A 236 18.26 29.07 7.66
CA SER A 236 19.29 29.68 8.52
C SER A 236 20.61 29.91 7.78
N ASP A 237 21.01 29.01 6.90
CA ASP A 237 22.25 29.06 6.13
C ASP A 237 22.06 28.37 4.78
N PRO A 238 21.61 29.11 3.74
CA PRO A 238 21.37 28.52 2.43
C PRO A 238 22.66 28.15 1.67
N ALA A 239 23.85 28.52 2.18
CA ALA A 239 25.11 28.20 1.56
C ALA A 239 25.48 26.73 1.78
N MET A 240 25.56 25.97 0.69
CA MET A 240 25.95 24.56 0.68
C MET A 240 27.29 24.38 0.00
N ASN A 241 28.28 23.83 0.70
CA ASN A 241 29.54 23.41 0.06
C ASN A 241 29.49 21.90 -0.29
N ALA A 242 30.35 21.48 -1.21
CA ALA A 242 30.36 20.10 -1.72
C ALA A 242 30.58 19.05 -0.63
N GLN A 243 31.46 19.29 0.33
CA GLN A 243 31.75 18.34 1.42
C GLN A 243 30.57 18.19 2.39
N LYS A 244 29.86 19.28 2.69
CA LYS A 244 28.66 19.28 3.52
C LYS A 244 27.52 18.54 2.79
N SER A 245 27.36 18.76 1.48
CA SER A 245 26.38 18.10 0.64
C SER A 245 26.57 16.58 0.62
N GLU A 246 27.78 16.11 0.29
CA GLU A 246 28.11 14.69 0.22
C GLU A 246 27.85 13.97 1.56
N LYS A 247 28.29 14.56 2.66
CA LYS A 247 28.04 13.98 4.00
C LYS A 247 26.56 13.93 4.34
N LEU A 248 25.80 14.94 3.95
CA LEU A 248 24.37 15.01 4.20
C LEU A 248 23.62 13.98 3.37
N GLU A 249 23.95 13.84 2.07
CA GLU A 249 23.37 12.84 1.16
C GLU A 249 23.53 11.42 1.70
N LEU A 250 24.74 11.01 2.09
CA LEU A 250 25.00 9.68 2.68
C LEU A 250 24.15 9.42 3.94
N ASN A 251 23.98 10.43 4.80
CA ASN A 251 23.12 10.28 5.97
C ASN A 251 21.64 10.18 5.61
N LEU A 252 21.19 10.94 4.61
CA LEU A 252 19.80 10.95 4.19
C LEU A 252 19.41 9.64 3.50
N ASP A 253 20.30 9.01 2.73
CA ASP A 253 20.08 7.70 2.13
C ASP A 253 19.81 6.64 3.21
N ALA A 254 20.64 6.58 4.24
CA ALA A 254 20.44 5.66 5.34
C ALA A 254 19.11 5.91 6.10
N ILE A 255 18.74 7.18 6.30
CA ILE A 255 17.48 7.58 6.94
C ILE A 255 16.29 7.19 6.05
N ALA A 256 16.37 7.41 4.74
CA ALA A 256 15.31 7.13 3.78
C ALA A 256 15.03 5.61 3.70
N GLU A 257 16.10 4.81 3.57
CA GLU A 257 16.00 3.34 3.57
C GLU A 257 15.40 2.81 4.87
N HIS A 258 15.95 3.23 6.01
CA HIS A 258 15.45 2.82 7.33
C HIS A 258 13.99 3.20 7.53
N SER A 259 13.59 4.41 7.15
CA SER A 259 12.22 4.88 7.25
C SER A 259 11.26 4.06 6.41
N SER A 260 11.66 3.69 5.19
CA SER A 260 10.84 2.83 4.30
C SER A 260 10.66 1.42 4.86
N ILE A 261 11.71 0.85 5.47
CA ILE A 261 11.64 -0.47 6.13
C ILE A 261 10.71 -0.41 7.35
N ARG A 262 10.83 0.62 8.19
CA ARG A 262 10.02 0.77 9.40
C ARG A 262 8.57 1.10 9.11
N GLU A 263 8.29 1.88 8.07
CA GLU A 263 6.92 2.13 7.61
C GLU A 263 6.23 0.83 7.19
N ARG A 264 6.91 -0.03 6.42
CA ARG A 264 6.36 -1.33 6.04
C ARG A 264 6.09 -2.21 7.25
N ALA A 265 7.04 -2.30 8.18
CA ALA A 265 6.85 -3.09 9.40
C ALA A 265 5.69 -2.55 10.26
N ALA A 266 5.52 -1.22 10.35
CA ALA A 266 4.40 -0.61 11.07
C ALA A 266 3.05 -0.92 10.38
N ALA A 267 2.98 -0.80 9.06
CA ALA A 267 1.78 -1.12 8.29
C ALA A 267 1.41 -2.62 8.38
N GLU A 268 2.40 -3.51 8.39
CA GLU A 268 2.18 -4.95 8.59
C GLU A 268 1.65 -5.25 10.00
N ALA A 269 2.22 -4.60 11.02
CA ALA A 269 1.76 -4.76 12.40
C ALA A 269 0.34 -4.21 12.61
N GLU A 270 0.01 -3.05 12.01
CA GLU A 270 -1.33 -2.47 12.04
C GLU A 270 -2.34 -3.42 11.38
N ARG A 271 -2.05 -3.90 10.17
CA ARG A 271 -2.89 -4.88 9.46
C ARG A 271 -3.09 -6.14 10.27
N ALA A 272 -2.01 -6.72 10.80
CA ALA A 272 -2.06 -7.92 11.62
C ALA A 272 -2.92 -7.73 12.89
N THR A 273 -2.93 -6.52 13.46
CA THR A 273 -3.76 -6.20 14.63
C THR A 273 -5.23 -6.07 14.25
N VAL A 274 -5.54 -5.45 13.10
CA VAL A 274 -6.91 -5.36 12.58
C VAL A 274 -7.44 -6.76 12.25
N ASP A 275 -6.64 -7.60 11.59
CA ASP A 275 -7.02 -8.97 11.24
C ASP A 275 -7.26 -9.82 12.49
N LEU A 276 -6.44 -9.63 13.55
CA LEU A 276 -6.67 -10.27 14.84
C LEU A 276 -8.04 -9.88 15.43
N LYS A 277 -8.36 -8.60 15.43
CA LYS A 277 -9.64 -8.10 15.94
C LYS A 277 -10.84 -8.54 15.09
N LYS A 278 -10.67 -8.64 13.78
CA LYS A 278 -11.69 -9.25 12.90
C LYS A 278 -11.91 -10.73 13.22
N ALA A 279 -10.85 -11.50 13.45
CA ALA A 279 -10.95 -12.90 13.85
C ALA A 279 -11.62 -13.06 15.24
N GLU A 280 -11.24 -12.21 16.22
CA GLU A 280 -11.91 -12.19 17.54
C GLU A 280 -13.42 -11.91 17.40
N TYR A 281 -13.81 -10.96 16.55
CA TYR A 281 -15.22 -10.64 16.28
C TYR A 281 -15.95 -11.84 15.67
N MET A 282 -15.39 -12.43 14.62
CA MET A 282 -16.01 -13.55 13.91
C MET A 282 -16.06 -14.85 14.74
N ALA A 283 -15.22 -14.99 15.77
CA ALA A 283 -15.30 -16.14 16.68
C ALA A 283 -16.62 -16.17 17.48
N GLY A 284 -17.26 -15.02 17.66
CA GLY A 284 -18.60 -14.94 18.27
C GLY A 284 -19.77 -15.29 17.33
N HIS A 285 -19.48 -15.47 16.02
CA HIS A 285 -20.49 -15.66 14.97
C HIS A 285 -20.36 -17.01 14.24
N ILE A 286 -19.70 -17.99 14.86
CA ILE A 286 -19.56 -19.34 14.28
C ILE A 286 -20.94 -19.99 14.14
N GLY A 287 -21.25 -20.48 12.93
CA GLY A 287 -22.54 -21.08 12.57
C GLY A 287 -23.56 -20.08 12.02
N GLU A 288 -23.24 -18.78 12.00
CA GLU A 288 -24.10 -17.76 11.41
C GLU A 288 -23.84 -17.62 9.90
N GLU A 289 -24.90 -17.27 9.16
CA GLU A 289 -24.83 -17.05 7.71
C GLU A 289 -24.69 -15.56 7.40
N PHE A 290 -23.89 -15.25 6.39
CA PHE A 290 -23.66 -13.89 5.89
C PHE A 290 -23.69 -13.84 4.36
N ASP A 291 -24.13 -12.71 3.83
CA ASP A 291 -23.96 -12.37 2.44
C ASP A 291 -22.60 -11.68 2.23
N GLY A 292 -21.95 -11.98 1.12
CA GLY A 292 -20.65 -11.43 0.78
C GLY A 292 -20.38 -11.47 -0.71
N VAL A 293 -19.18 -11.08 -1.10
CA VAL A 293 -18.71 -11.05 -2.48
C VAL A 293 -17.37 -11.78 -2.56
N ILE A 294 -17.17 -12.55 -3.62
CA ILE A 294 -15.90 -13.22 -3.88
C ILE A 294 -14.82 -12.16 -4.13
N SER A 295 -13.92 -11.96 -3.17
CA SER A 295 -12.83 -10.97 -3.18
C SER A 295 -11.50 -11.50 -3.73
N GLY A 296 -11.39 -12.83 -3.86
CA GLY A 296 -10.20 -13.49 -4.38
C GLY A 296 -10.49 -14.92 -4.82
N VAL A 297 -9.84 -15.36 -5.89
CA VAL A 297 -9.93 -16.75 -6.37
C VAL A 297 -8.52 -17.29 -6.55
N THR A 298 -8.26 -18.46 -6.00
CA THR A 298 -6.96 -19.14 -6.02
C THR A 298 -7.13 -20.63 -6.33
N ALA A 299 -6.04 -21.33 -6.57
CA ALA A 299 -6.05 -22.78 -6.79
C ALA A 299 -6.50 -23.59 -5.55
N PHE A 300 -6.42 -23.01 -4.33
CA PHE A 300 -6.82 -23.69 -3.09
C PHE A 300 -8.19 -23.26 -2.58
N GLY A 301 -8.87 -22.31 -3.23
CA GLY A 301 -10.21 -21.87 -2.86
C GLY A 301 -10.50 -20.43 -3.23
N MET A 302 -11.57 -19.90 -2.67
CA MET A 302 -11.99 -18.51 -2.87
C MET A 302 -12.09 -17.75 -1.55
N PHE A 303 -11.66 -16.51 -1.57
CA PHE A 303 -11.86 -15.57 -0.48
C PHE A 303 -13.18 -14.85 -0.68
N ILE A 304 -13.94 -14.72 0.40
CA ILE A 304 -15.20 -14.01 0.40
C ILE A 304 -15.11 -12.88 1.40
N GLU A 305 -15.42 -11.68 0.96
CA GLU A 305 -15.51 -10.51 1.79
C GLU A 305 -16.98 -10.21 2.10
N LEU A 306 -17.28 -10.10 3.38
CA LEU A 306 -18.59 -9.76 3.91
C LEU A 306 -18.86 -8.27 3.80
N GLU A 307 -20.10 -7.82 3.95
CA GLU A 307 -20.49 -6.41 3.92
C GLU A 307 -19.73 -5.54 4.94
N ASN A 308 -19.42 -6.12 6.11
CA ASN A 308 -18.60 -5.44 7.14
C ASN A 308 -17.10 -5.43 6.83
N GLY A 309 -16.67 -5.99 5.68
CA GLY A 309 -15.29 -6.04 5.23
C GLY A 309 -14.42 -7.08 5.92
N VAL A 310 -15.02 -8.06 6.58
CA VAL A 310 -14.31 -9.26 7.03
C VAL A 310 -14.13 -10.19 5.84
N GLU A 311 -12.91 -10.70 5.65
CA GLU A 311 -12.59 -11.67 4.61
C GLU A 311 -12.32 -13.04 5.22
N GLY A 312 -12.87 -14.09 4.60
CA GLY A 312 -12.64 -15.48 5.00
C GLY A 312 -12.47 -16.40 3.79
N LEU A 313 -11.94 -17.58 4.01
CA LEU A 313 -11.63 -18.56 2.97
C LEU A 313 -12.70 -19.64 2.89
N VAL A 314 -13.28 -19.83 1.72
CA VAL A 314 -13.97 -21.08 1.34
C VAL A 314 -12.94 -21.95 0.62
N HIS A 315 -12.45 -22.99 1.31
CA HIS A 315 -11.46 -23.89 0.74
C HIS A 315 -12.07 -24.73 -0.39
N ILE A 316 -11.33 -24.95 -1.47
CA ILE A 316 -11.82 -25.72 -2.63
C ILE A 316 -12.33 -27.12 -2.25
N SER A 317 -11.74 -27.77 -1.25
CA SER A 317 -12.19 -29.07 -0.75
C SER A 317 -13.52 -29.05 -0.01
N SER A 318 -14.05 -27.86 0.35
CA SER A 318 -15.37 -27.69 0.93
C SER A 318 -16.48 -27.59 -0.13
N LEU A 319 -16.13 -27.39 -1.38
CA LEU A 319 -17.06 -27.40 -2.51
C LEU A 319 -17.29 -28.86 -2.95
N MET A 320 -18.28 -29.53 -2.34
CA MET A 320 -18.48 -30.96 -2.49
C MET A 320 -19.43 -31.34 -3.64
N ASP A 321 -19.99 -30.35 -4.32
CA ASP A 321 -20.95 -30.51 -5.42
C ASP A 321 -20.27 -30.83 -6.76
N ASP A 322 -18.98 -30.55 -6.91
CA ASP A 322 -18.19 -30.86 -8.12
C ASP A 322 -16.68 -30.86 -7.84
N TYR A 323 -15.91 -31.22 -8.85
CA TYR A 323 -14.46 -31.01 -8.91
C TYR A 323 -14.17 -29.68 -9.61
N TYR A 324 -13.57 -28.72 -8.89
CA TYR A 324 -13.29 -27.38 -9.38
C TYR A 324 -11.86 -27.22 -9.83
N GLU A 325 -11.68 -26.61 -11.02
CA GLU A 325 -10.39 -26.22 -11.57
C GLU A 325 -10.23 -24.71 -11.57
N PHE A 326 -9.04 -24.24 -11.22
CA PHE A 326 -8.72 -22.81 -11.19
C PHE A 326 -8.23 -22.33 -12.57
N TYR A 327 -8.87 -21.30 -13.08
CA TYR A 327 -8.51 -20.60 -14.31
C TYR A 327 -7.95 -19.22 -13.97
N GLU A 328 -6.61 -19.13 -13.97
CA GLU A 328 -5.88 -17.90 -13.56
C GLU A 328 -6.25 -16.71 -14.45
N ASP A 329 -6.31 -16.89 -15.77
CA ASP A 329 -6.65 -15.84 -16.74
C ASP A 329 -8.05 -15.23 -16.53
N ARG A 330 -8.94 -15.93 -15.83
CA ARG A 330 -10.34 -15.52 -15.59
C ARG A 330 -10.65 -15.24 -14.15
N TYR A 331 -9.67 -15.44 -13.24
CA TYR A 331 -9.88 -15.37 -11.80
C TYR A 331 -11.13 -16.13 -11.35
N ALA A 332 -11.26 -17.39 -11.78
CA ALA A 332 -12.45 -18.19 -11.61
C ALA A 332 -12.15 -19.65 -11.24
N LEU A 333 -13.06 -20.26 -10.47
CA LEU A 333 -13.16 -21.71 -10.30
C LEU A 333 -14.28 -22.21 -11.20
N LEU A 334 -13.99 -23.24 -11.99
CA LEU A 334 -14.97 -23.88 -12.89
C LEU A 334 -15.17 -25.35 -12.50
N GLY A 335 -16.41 -25.74 -12.25
CA GLY A 335 -16.81 -27.11 -11.99
C GLY A 335 -16.73 -27.95 -13.25
N SER A 336 -16.07 -29.10 -13.16
CA SER A 336 -15.79 -30.00 -14.32
C SER A 336 -17.07 -30.61 -14.88
N HIS A 337 -18.05 -30.97 -14.05
CA HIS A 337 -19.30 -31.65 -14.43
C HIS A 337 -20.47 -30.68 -14.46
N THR A 338 -20.68 -29.91 -13.38
CA THR A 338 -21.82 -28.99 -13.22
C THR A 338 -21.69 -27.73 -14.06
N ARG A 339 -20.48 -27.42 -14.53
CA ARG A 339 -20.15 -26.15 -15.20
C ARG A 339 -20.45 -24.91 -14.36
N LYS A 340 -20.67 -25.09 -13.06
CA LYS A 340 -20.83 -23.98 -12.11
C LYS A 340 -19.54 -23.19 -12.05
N VAL A 341 -19.67 -21.87 -12.07
CA VAL A 341 -18.51 -20.97 -12.07
C VAL A 341 -18.60 -20.07 -10.87
N TYR A 342 -17.50 -19.93 -10.14
CA TYR A 342 -17.31 -18.93 -9.11
C TYR A 342 -16.26 -17.93 -9.61
N ARG A 343 -16.68 -16.71 -9.80
CA ARG A 343 -15.83 -15.63 -10.31
C ARG A 343 -15.60 -14.60 -9.25
N LEU A 344 -14.49 -13.94 -9.37
CA LEU A 344 -14.21 -12.75 -8.60
C LEU A 344 -15.29 -11.69 -8.87
N GLY A 345 -15.87 -11.10 -7.78
CA GLY A 345 -16.98 -10.16 -7.87
C GLY A 345 -18.38 -10.79 -7.78
N ASP A 346 -18.52 -12.11 -7.91
CA ASP A 346 -19.81 -12.77 -7.78
C ASP A 346 -20.31 -12.72 -6.32
N PRO A 347 -21.63 -12.55 -6.10
CA PRO A 347 -22.20 -12.65 -4.77
C PRO A 347 -22.12 -14.10 -4.25
N ALA A 348 -21.91 -14.25 -2.95
CA ALA A 348 -21.86 -15.55 -2.29
C ALA A 348 -22.49 -15.46 -0.92
N ARG A 349 -23.33 -16.45 -0.56
CA ARG A 349 -23.85 -16.61 0.79
C ARG A 349 -23.07 -17.70 1.47
N ILE A 350 -22.51 -17.40 2.63
CA ILE A 350 -21.62 -18.28 3.38
C ILE A 350 -22.11 -18.46 4.81
N GLU A 351 -21.58 -19.49 5.44
CA GLU A 351 -21.66 -19.70 6.87
C GLU A 351 -20.27 -19.71 7.48
N VAL A 352 -20.12 -19.14 8.66
CA VAL A 352 -18.85 -19.14 9.42
C VAL A 352 -18.62 -20.54 9.99
N LEU A 353 -17.68 -21.27 9.43
CA LEU A 353 -17.39 -22.65 9.82
C LEU A 353 -16.54 -22.73 11.09
N GLN A 354 -15.41 -22.01 11.09
CA GLN A 354 -14.47 -21.95 12.20
C GLN A 354 -13.58 -20.72 12.12
N VAL A 355 -13.04 -20.31 13.27
CA VAL A 355 -12.12 -19.18 13.38
C VAL A 355 -10.90 -19.61 14.19
N ASN A 356 -9.71 -19.38 13.63
CA ASN A 356 -8.46 -19.53 14.34
C ASN A 356 -7.88 -18.13 14.65
N ILE A 357 -8.10 -17.68 15.87
CA ILE A 357 -7.68 -16.34 16.32
C ILE A 357 -6.16 -16.20 16.28
N ALA A 358 -5.42 -17.26 16.68
CA ALA A 358 -3.94 -17.20 16.73
C ALA A 358 -3.31 -17.00 15.34
N ASP A 359 -3.84 -17.68 14.32
CA ASP A 359 -3.39 -17.57 12.94
C ASP A 359 -4.17 -16.50 12.16
N ARG A 360 -5.19 -15.87 12.78
CA ARG A 360 -6.08 -14.86 12.19
C ARG A 360 -6.80 -15.37 10.93
N ASN A 361 -7.11 -16.66 10.91
CA ASN A 361 -7.79 -17.32 9.79
C ASN A 361 -9.27 -17.51 10.12
N ILE A 362 -10.10 -17.16 9.15
CA ILE A 362 -11.55 -17.34 9.20
C ILE A 362 -11.90 -18.28 8.03
N ASP A 363 -12.45 -19.44 8.34
CA ASP A 363 -12.89 -20.41 7.34
C ASP A 363 -14.41 -20.32 7.19
N PHE A 364 -14.83 -20.21 5.96
CA PHE A 364 -16.24 -20.21 5.55
C PHE A 364 -16.58 -21.51 4.81
N ILE A 365 -17.85 -21.82 4.75
CA ILE A 365 -18.46 -22.77 3.83
C ILE A 365 -19.59 -22.08 3.06
N MET A 366 -20.00 -22.65 1.92
CA MET A 366 -21.20 -22.17 1.24
C MET A 366 -22.43 -22.45 2.11
N ALA A 367 -23.36 -21.48 2.20
CA ALA A 367 -24.57 -21.64 3.00
C ALA A 367 -25.46 -22.77 2.45
N GLY A 368 -26.21 -23.42 3.37
CA GLY A 368 -27.15 -24.50 3.04
C GLY A 368 -26.56 -25.91 3.09
N GLU A 369 -25.30 -26.07 3.52
CA GLU A 369 -24.71 -27.39 3.76
C GLU A 369 -25.31 -28.04 5.02
N ASN A 370 -25.52 -29.37 4.96
CA ASN A 370 -26.04 -30.10 6.12
C ASN A 370 -24.97 -30.38 7.20
N ASP A 371 -25.39 -30.68 8.42
CA ASP A 371 -24.49 -30.87 9.59
C ASP A 371 -23.43 -31.95 9.36
N ALA A 372 -23.77 -33.04 8.68
CA ALA A 372 -22.83 -34.12 8.39
C ALA A 372 -21.72 -33.67 7.44
N VAL A 373 -22.02 -32.81 6.45
CA VAL A 373 -21.05 -32.20 5.54
C VAL A 373 -20.17 -31.20 6.30
N ARG A 374 -20.75 -30.37 7.13
CA ARG A 374 -20.00 -29.45 8.00
C ARG A 374 -18.98 -30.15 8.86
N ASP A 375 -19.38 -31.20 9.59
CA ASP A 375 -18.48 -31.95 10.47
C ASP A 375 -17.33 -32.61 9.70
N ARG A 376 -17.64 -33.15 8.52
CA ARG A 376 -16.63 -33.72 7.62
C ARG A 376 -15.63 -32.66 7.15
N ILE A 377 -16.08 -31.49 6.72
CA ILE A 377 -15.21 -30.40 6.29
C ILE A 377 -14.36 -29.91 7.46
N LYS A 378 -14.91 -29.72 8.66
CA LYS A 378 -14.17 -29.36 9.87
C LYS A 378 -13.04 -30.35 10.16
N ALA A 379 -13.33 -31.65 10.15
CA ALA A 379 -12.34 -32.71 10.37
C ALA A 379 -11.22 -32.69 9.32
N GLN A 380 -11.57 -32.48 8.05
CA GLN A 380 -10.60 -32.40 6.95
C GLN A 380 -9.68 -31.20 7.05
N LEU A 381 -10.20 -30.00 7.36
CA LEU A 381 -9.41 -28.78 7.51
C LEU A 381 -8.48 -28.84 8.73
N LEU A 382 -8.93 -29.42 9.84
CA LEU A 382 -8.10 -29.66 11.02
C LEU A 382 -6.96 -30.64 10.72
N GLY A 383 -7.23 -31.70 9.97
CA GLY A 383 -6.22 -32.67 9.53
C GLY A 383 -5.16 -32.03 8.62
N GLN A 384 -5.54 -31.21 7.67
CA GLN A 384 -4.61 -30.52 6.78
C GLN A 384 -3.70 -29.53 7.52
N ARG A 385 -4.25 -28.78 8.49
CA ARG A 385 -3.46 -27.84 9.31
C ARG A 385 -2.45 -28.51 10.21
N SER A 386 -2.79 -29.67 10.80
CA SER A 386 -1.83 -30.43 11.60
C SER A 386 -0.62 -30.91 10.78
N HIS A 387 -0.83 -31.29 9.53
CA HIS A 387 0.24 -31.64 8.60
C HIS A 387 1.08 -30.45 8.12
N ALA A 388 0.46 -29.29 7.91
CA ALA A 388 1.17 -28.06 7.50
C ALA A 388 2.04 -27.51 8.65
N SER A 389 1.51 -27.48 9.89
CA SER A 389 2.27 -27.05 11.07
C SER A 389 3.42 -28.01 11.40
N ALA A 390 3.24 -29.32 11.22
CA ALA A 390 4.31 -30.30 11.37
C ALA A 390 5.42 -30.12 10.33
N ARG A 391 5.08 -29.83 9.07
CA ARG A 391 6.08 -29.53 8.01
C ARG A 391 6.86 -28.25 8.30
N SER A 392 6.21 -27.18 8.70
CA SER A 392 6.88 -25.92 9.04
C SER A 392 7.77 -26.03 10.29
N ALA A 393 7.40 -26.88 11.26
CA ALA A 393 8.21 -27.18 12.44
C ALA A 393 9.47 -27.98 12.06
N ILE A 394 9.37 -28.92 11.12
CA ILE A 394 10.48 -29.71 10.60
C ILE A 394 11.46 -28.84 9.80
N GLU A 395 10.98 -27.94 8.95
CA GLU A 395 11.82 -26.98 8.22
C GLU A 395 12.56 -26.01 9.15
N LYS A 396 11.89 -25.51 10.20
CA LYS A 396 12.52 -24.67 11.23
C LYS A 396 13.55 -25.44 12.10
N SER A 397 13.38 -26.74 12.30
CA SER A 397 14.32 -27.57 13.05
C SER A 397 15.49 -28.10 12.20
N GLY A 398 15.30 -28.26 10.89
CA GLY A 398 16.34 -28.70 9.94
C GLY A 398 17.43 -27.65 9.66
N GLY A 399 17.15 -26.37 9.88
CA GLY A 399 18.10 -25.26 9.66
C GLY A 399 19.15 -25.07 10.77
N LYS A 400 19.13 -25.85 11.85
CA LYS A 400 20.06 -25.73 12.99
C LYS A 400 21.13 -26.83 13.10
N LYS A 401 21.30 -27.70 12.09
CA LYS A 401 22.30 -28.76 12.12
C LYS A 401 23.31 -28.71 10.97
N GLN A 402 23.97 -27.58 10.76
CA GLN A 402 25.26 -27.53 10.07
C GLN A 402 26.14 -26.45 10.74
N GLY A 403 26.97 -26.91 11.69
CA GLY A 403 27.95 -26.06 12.34
C GLY A 403 28.57 -26.63 13.61
N LYS A 404 29.00 -27.87 13.58
CA LYS A 404 30.03 -28.39 14.52
C LYS A 404 30.56 -29.72 13.98
N SER A 405 31.53 -29.69 13.09
CA SER A 405 32.48 -30.82 12.89
C SER A 405 33.80 -30.43 13.53
N GLY A 406 34.10 -31.11 14.62
CA GLY A 406 35.29 -30.92 15.39
C GLY A 406 36.54 -31.34 14.62
N SER A 407 37.58 -30.55 14.77
CA SER A 407 38.94 -30.84 14.40
C SER A 407 39.46 -32.07 15.15
N ARG A 408 39.69 -33.20 14.46
CA ARG A 408 40.59 -34.27 14.91
C ARG A 408 41.94 -34.08 14.25
N LYS A 409 42.92 -33.64 15.05
CA LYS A 409 44.35 -33.72 14.73
C LYS A 409 44.76 -35.18 14.53
N LYS A 410 45.50 -35.47 13.47
CA LYS A 410 46.41 -36.61 13.35
C LYS A 410 47.77 -36.12 12.84
N PRO A 411 48.88 -36.81 13.21
CA PRO A 411 50.20 -36.22 13.24
C PRO A 411 50.98 -36.34 11.93
N LEU A 412 52.06 -35.57 11.89
CA LEU A 412 53.08 -35.48 10.84
C LEU A 412 53.69 -36.82 10.46
N GLU A 413 53.90 -37.03 9.16
CA GLU A 413 55.05 -37.72 8.64
C GLU A 413 55.71 -36.98 7.47
N LYS A 414 57.04 -36.87 7.57
CA LYS A 414 57.95 -36.18 6.66
C LYS A 414 58.25 -37.01 5.42
N ARG A 415 58.50 -36.32 4.32
CA ARG A 415 59.43 -36.57 3.16
C ARG A 415 58.71 -36.10 1.89
N GLY A 416 59.32 -35.35 0.98
CA GLY A 416 60.64 -34.91 0.67
C GLY A 416 60.62 -34.48 -0.81
N LYS A 417 61.20 -33.33 -1.08
CA LYS A 417 61.90 -32.93 -2.30
C LYS A 417 61.23 -32.87 -3.68
N GLY A 418 61.40 -31.72 -4.29
CA GLY A 418 61.60 -31.45 -5.74
C GLY A 418 60.37 -30.83 -6.40
N GLY A 419 60.44 -29.75 -7.05
CA GLY A 419 61.38 -28.92 -7.72
C GLY A 419 60.61 -27.99 -8.63
N VAL A 420 60.93 -26.73 -8.58
CA VAL A 420 61.30 -25.82 -9.69
C VAL A 420 60.29 -25.57 -10.84
N GLY A 421 60.08 -24.29 -11.07
CA GLY A 421 59.65 -23.66 -12.36
C GLY A 421 58.34 -22.93 -12.22
N GLY A 422 58.21 -21.70 -12.26
CA GLY A 422 58.95 -20.62 -12.93
C GLY A 422 58.06 -19.95 -13.96
N ASN A 423 57.93 -18.66 -13.78
CA ASN A 423 57.62 -17.65 -14.80
C ASN A 423 56.13 -17.27 -15.00
N LYS A 424 55.78 -16.05 -14.69
CA LYS A 424 56.09 -14.70 -15.24
C LYS A 424 55.13 -14.24 -16.34
N TYR A 425 54.60 -13.03 -16.09
CA TYR A 425 54.32 -11.92 -17.02
C TYR A 425 53.09 -12.10 -17.93
N VAL A 426 52.32 -11.08 -18.33
CA VAL A 426 52.58 -9.66 -18.56
C VAL A 426 51.24 -8.94 -18.76
N ASN A 427 51.18 -7.70 -18.32
CA ASN A 427 50.32 -6.61 -18.74
C ASN A 427 50.17 -6.47 -20.25
N HIS A 428 49.03 -5.99 -20.73
CA HIS A 428 49.03 -4.94 -21.78
C HIS A 428 47.76 -4.11 -21.80
N ALA A 429 47.94 -2.85 -21.45
CA ALA A 429 47.13 -1.72 -21.90
C ALA A 429 47.56 -1.30 -23.31
N LYS A 430 46.65 -0.80 -24.14
CA LYS A 430 46.79 0.20 -25.22
C LYS A 430 45.44 0.39 -25.91
N SER A 431 44.68 1.52 -25.74
CA SER A 431 44.83 2.83 -26.37
C SER A 431 44.97 2.81 -27.92
N LYS A 432 43.99 3.43 -28.59
CA LYS A 432 44.07 4.38 -29.72
C LYS A 432 42.66 4.54 -30.33
N LYS A 433 42.04 5.70 -30.29
CA LYS A 433 42.20 6.97 -31.00
C LYS A 433 41.79 6.93 -32.49
N LYS A 434 40.82 7.82 -32.78
CA LYS A 434 40.62 8.65 -33.96
C LYS A 434 39.82 8.12 -35.14
N GLY A 435 38.84 8.93 -35.54
CA GLY A 435 38.51 9.21 -36.94
C GLY A 435 37.19 9.97 -37.15
N ARG A 436 37.28 11.24 -37.20
CA ARG A 436 36.48 12.29 -37.80
C ARG A 436 36.02 11.96 -39.24
N LYS A 437 34.76 12.27 -39.66
CA LYS A 437 34.37 13.28 -40.67
C LYS A 437 32.88 13.12 -41.04
N LYS A 438 32.16 14.22 -40.92
CA LYS A 438 31.42 15.05 -41.88
C LYS A 438 30.52 14.32 -42.91
N LYS A 439 29.21 14.49 -42.82
CA LYS A 439 28.42 15.47 -43.58
C LYS A 439 27.20 15.87 -42.78
#